data_6b740520a3ce384fe33caf280546db68
#
_entry.id   6b740520a3ce384fe33caf280546db68
#
_cell.length_a   1.000
_cell.length_b   1.000
_cell.length_c   1.000
_cell.angle_alpha   90.00
_cell.angle_beta   90.00
_cell.angle_gamma   90.00
#
_symmetry.space_group_name_H-M   'P 1'
#
loop_
_entity.id
_entity.type
_entity.pdbx_description
1 polymer ?
#
loop_
_entity_poly.entity_id
_entity_poly.type
_entity_poly.pdbx_seq_one_letter_code
_entity_poly.pdbx_strand_id
1 'polypeptide(L)'
;MTSENTRRARTIQPAPSAASAVKQKGSTAIKTIVALLSALILVVSGVGYATVGRLDNGMSSAKDLSLGGKGLSGDSLDGAVDILLVGKDSRTDAKGDPLSDKELADLHAGVADGEENTDTMMLIRVPEDGSRATAVSIPRDTYVKDPEYGNMKMNAVFASHKNAKVDELKQENAEAEAKGKKKPHSDKDIEKQGVEAGREGLLAMVRTLTGVSIDHYAE
;
A
#
# COMPACT_ATOMS: atom_id res chain seq x y z
N MET A 1 -72.18 -24.48 -49.39
CA MET A 1 -70.82 -24.93 -49.03
C MET A 1 -70.45 -24.26 -47.73
N THR A 2 -70.67 -24.96 -46.63
CA THR A 2 -70.46 -24.45 -45.25
C THR A 2 -69.13 -25.01 -44.75
N SER A 3 -68.19 -24.13 -44.54
CA SER A 3 -66.85 -24.52 -43.98
C SER A 3 -66.94 -24.56 -42.46
N GLU A 4 -66.85 -25.73 -41.91
CA GLU A 4 -66.86 -26.02 -40.49
C GLU A 4 -65.43 -25.79 -39.90
N ASN A 5 -65.32 -24.73 -39.13
CA ASN A 5 -64.01 -24.33 -38.49
C ASN A 5 -63.92 -25.02 -37.14
N THR A 6 -63.31 -26.21 -37.12
CA THR A 6 -63.09 -26.99 -35.89
C THR A 6 -61.94 -26.40 -35.10
N ARG A 7 -62.23 -25.57 -34.11
CA ARG A 7 -61.22 -25.11 -33.11
C ARG A 7 -60.77 -26.28 -32.24
N ARG A 8 -59.57 -26.77 -32.46
CA ARG A 8 -58.90 -27.74 -31.54
C ARG A 8 -58.70 -27.05 -30.19
N ALA A 9 -59.39 -27.56 -29.17
CA ALA A 9 -59.10 -27.16 -27.78
C ALA A 9 -57.74 -27.59 -27.42
N ARG A 10 -56.86 -26.60 -26.96
CA ARG A 10 -55.55 -26.87 -26.37
C ARG A 10 -55.80 -27.54 -25.03
N THR A 11 -55.24 -28.72 -24.85
CA THR A 11 -55.18 -29.41 -23.56
C THR A 11 -54.31 -28.59 -22.62
N ILE A 12 -54.90 -28.05 -21.53
CA ILE A 12 -54.17 -27.34 -20.49
C ILE A 12 -53.35 -28.37 -19.72
N GLN A 13 -52.02 -28.28 -19.81
CA GLN A 13 -51.14 -29.10 -18.98
C GLN A 13 -51.39 -28.77 -17.49
N PRO A 14 -51.56 -29.78 -16.62
CA PRO A 14 -51.69 -29.52 -15.20
C PRO A 14 -50.40 -28.90 -14.67
N ALA A 15 -50.51 -27.95 -13.73
CA ALA A 15 -49.42 -27.31 -13.08
C ALA A 15 -48.47 -28.38 -12.46
N PRO A 16 -47.13 -28.18 -12.54
CA PRO A 16 -46.20 -29.13 -11.93
C PRO A 16 -46.51 -29.24 -10.44
N SER A 17 -46.74 -30.48 -9.98
CA SER A 17 -46.93 -30.75 -8.56
C SER A 17 -45.74 -30.23 -7.76
N ALA A 18 -46.03 -29.55 -6.63
CA ALA A 18 -45.01 -29.05 -5.72
C ALA A 18 -43.95 -30.11 -5.46
N ALA A 19 -42.69 -29.77 -5.73
CA ALA A 19 -41.60 -30.67 -5.54
C ALA A 19 -41.61 -31.18 -4.09
N SER A 20 -41.72 -32.49 -3.90
CA SER A 20 -41.68 -33.12 -2.59
C SER A 20 -40.36 -32.71 -1.91
N ALA A 21 -40.44 -32.09 -0.74
CA ALA A 21 -39.29 -31.72 0.03
C ALA A 21 -38.44 -32.97 0.29
N VAL A 22 -37.25 -33.03 -0.29
CA VAL A 22 -36.32 -34.12 -0.11
C VAL A 22 -35.91 -34.15 1.35
N LYS A 23 -36.45 -35.12 2.11
CA LYS A 23 -36.00 -35.35 3.50
C LYS A 23 -34.56 -35.84 3.47
N GLN A 24 -33.64 -35.00 3.94
CA GLN A 24 -32.23 -35.38 4.09
C GLN A 24 -32.13 -36.52 5.12
N LYS A 25 -31.77 -37.72 4.64
CA LYS A 25 -31.42 -38.86 5.48
C LYS A 25 -29.95 -38.69 5.92
N GLY A 26 -29.71 -38.55 7.21
CA GLY A 26 -28.38 -38.48 7.81
C GLY A 26 -28.49 -38.25 9.31
N SER A 27 -27.53 -38.82 10.07
CA SER A 27 -27.47 -38.60 11.52
C SER A 27 -27.36 -37.13 11.87
N THR A 28 -28.18 -36.66 12.79
CA THR A 28 -28.17 -35.25 13.26
C THR A 28 -26.77 -34.86 13.78
N ALA A 29 -26.08 -35.80 14.43
CA ALA A 29 -24.72 -35.61 14.93
C ALA A 29 -23.73 -35.30 13.78
N ILE A 30 -23.80 -36.02 12.66
CA ILE A 30 -22.92 -35.77 11.50
C ILE A 30 -23.21 -34.38 10.89
N LYS A 31 -24.48 -34.02 10.78
CA LYS A 31 -24.87 -32.69 10.26
C LYS A 31 -24.36 -31.56 11.13
N THR A 32 -24.43 -31.73 12.45
CA THR A 32 -23.91 -30.75 13.40
C THR A 32 -22.39 -30.61 13.31
N ILE A 33 -21.67 -31.74 13.20
CA ILE A 33 -20.20 -31.74 13.06
C ILE A 33 -19.80 -31.02 11.75
N VAL A 34 -20.46 -31.34 10.63
CA VAL A 34 -20.17 -30.67 9.34
C VAL A 34 -20.46 -29.19 9.41
N ALA A 35 -21.58 -28.77 10.04
CA ALA A 35 -21.90 -27.36 10.21
C ALA A 35 -20.87 -26.63 11.06
N LEU A 36 -20.40 -27.22 12.16
CA LEU A 36 -19.36 -26.65 13.02
C LEU A 36 -18.00 -26.53 12.29
N LEU A 37 -17.62 -27.56 11.53
CA LEU A 37 -16.39 -27.52 10.72
C LEU A 37 -16.47 -26.43 9.64
N SER A 38 -17.61 -26.30 8.98
CA SER A 38 -17.83 -25.25 7.97
C SER A 38 -17.75 -23.86 8.59
N ALA A 39 -18.36 -23.66 9.77
CA ALA A 39 -18.28 -22.40 10.50
C ALA A 39 -16.82 -22.09 10.92
N LEU A 40 -16.08 -23.09 11.41
CA LEU A 40 -14.67 -22.94 11.76
C LEU A 40 -13.81 -22.51 10.55
N ILE A 41 -14.00 -23.16 9.40
CA ILE A 41 -13.29 -22.83 8.16
C ILE A 41 -13.61 -21.38 7.74
N LEU A 42 -14.86 -20.96 7.81
CA LEU A 42 -15.27 -19.58 7.48
C LEU A 42 -14.62 -18.55 8.43
N VAL A 43 -14.56 -18.85 9.74
CA VAL A 43 -13.89 -17.98 10.72
C VAL A 43 -12.40 -17.88 10.43
N VAL A 44 -11.71 -19.01 10.21
CA VAL A 44 -10.27 -19.04 9.89
C VAL A 44 -9.99 -18.29 8.58
N SER A 45 -10.82 -18.50 7.55
CA SER A 45 -10.69 -17.80 6.27
C SER A 45 -10.96 -16.30 6.42
N GLY A 46 -11.95 -15.92 7.22
CA GLY A 46 -12.27 -14.50 7.49
C GLY A 46 -11.15 -13.79 8.26
N VAL A 47 -10.58 -14.45 9.26
CA VAL A 47 -9.41 -13.92 10.01
C VAL A 47 -8.20 -13.85 9.09
N GLY A 48 -7.95 -14.88 8.27
CA GLY A 48 -6.86 -14.88 7.29
C GLY A 48 -6.99 -13.72 6.30
N TYR A 49 -8.17 -13.51 5.75
CA TYR A 49 -8.45 -12.38 4.85
C TYR A 49 -8.25 -11.01 5.53
N ALA A 50 -8.74 -10.86 6.76
CA ALA A 50 -8.57 -9.62 7.52
C ALA A 50 -7.11 -9.34 7.89
N THR A 51 -6.30 -10.38 8.15
CA THR A 51 -4.86 -10.21 8.43
C THR A 51 -4.08 -9.86 7.18
N VAL A 52 -4.39 -10.47 6.03
CA VAL A 52 -3.78 -10.10 4.74
C VAL A 52 -4.13 -8.66 4.38
N GLY A 53 -5.39 -8.23 4.55
CA GLY A 53 -5.78 -6.83 4.31
C GLY A 53 -5.11 -5.82 5.26
N ARG A 54 -4.70 -6.23 6.46
CA ARG A 54 -3.90 -5.38 7.37
C ARG A 54 -2.43 -5.28 6.95
N LEU A 55 -1.87 -6.34 6.37
CA LEU A 55 -0.52 -6.33 5.80
C LEU A 55 -0.46 -5.44 4.55
N ASP A 56 -1.52 -5.47 3.70
CA ASP A 56 -1.63 -4.62 2.53
C ASP A 56 -1.71 -3.13 2.90
N ASN A 57 -2.39 -2.78 3.99
CA ASN A 57 -2.45 -1.42 4.53
C ASN A 57 -1.13 -0.96 5.22
N GLY A 58 -0.22 -1.87 5.52
CA GLY A 58 1.10 -1.58 6.07
C GLY A 58 2.17 -1.36 5.00
N MET A 59 1.91 -1.80 3.77
CA MET A 59 2.78 -1.51 2.63
C MET A 59 2.27 -0.24 1.95
N SER A 60 2.99 0.86 2.14
CA SER A 60 2.72 2.11 1.42
C SER A 60 2.89 1.83 -0.07
N SER A 61 1.77 1.68 -0.77
CA SER A 61 1.80 1.60 -2.22
C SER A 61 2.23 2.95 -2.77
N ALA A 62 3.13 2.95 -3.73
CA ALA A 62 3.49 4.16 -4.48
C ALA A 62 2.25 4.85 -5.13
N LYS A 63 1.11 4.16 -5.16
CA LYS A 63 -0.20 4.72 -5.59
C LYS A 63 -0.71 5.84 -4.70
N ASP A 64 -0.37 5.84 -3.42
CA ASP A 64 -0.82 6.86 -2.46
C ASP A 64 0.09 8.11 -2.48
N LEU A 65 1.23 8.01 -3.15
CA LEU A 65 2.13 9.13 -3.37
C LEU A 65 1.67 9.92 -4.60
N SER A 66 1.40 11.20 -4.43
CA SER A 66 0.99 12.12 -5.50
C SER A 66 2.17 12.47 -6.41
N LEU A 67 2.80 11.47 -6.99
CA LEU A 67 3.92 11.66 -7.93
C LEU A 67 3.43 12.18 -9.27
N GLY A 68 2.69 13.28 -9.31
CA GLY A 68 2.43 14.17 -10.47
C GLY A 68 2.39 13.59 -11.90
N GLY A 69 2.33 12.27 -12.07
CA GLY A 69 2.36 11.53 -13.32
C GLY A 69 1.37 10.38 -13.35
N LYS A 70 0.64 10.28 -14.45
CA LYS A 70 -0.22 9.14 -14.81
C LYS A 70 0.60 7.85 -14.95
N GLY A 71 1.10 7.25 -13.86
CA GLY A 71 1.99 6.13 -14.03
C GLY A 71 2.22 5.24 -12.82
N LEU A 72 1.42 5.40 -11.76
CA LEU A 72 1.46 4.51 -10.60
C LEU A 72 0.18 3.67 -10.51
N SER A 73 -0.26 3.18 -11.63
CA SER A 73 -1.23 2.10 -11.72
C SER A 73 -0.43 0.83 -11.68
N GLY A 74 -0.64 -0.07 -10.72
CA GLY A 74 0.11 -1.30 -10.56
C GLY A 74 0.12 -2.28 -11.74
N ASP A 75 -0.14 -1.78 -12.93
CA ASP A 75 0.09 -2.42 -14.21
C ASP A 75 1.34 -1.77 -14.80
N SER A 76 2.42 -2.52 -14.94
CA SER A 76 3.65 -2.03 -15.56
C SER A 76 3.35 -1.59 -16.99
N LEU A 77 3.66 -0.33 -17.29
CA LEU A 77 3.47 0.21 -18.65
C LEU A 77 4.55 -0.27 -19.63
N ASP A 78 5.60 -0.88 -19.12
CA ASP A 78 6.79 -1.28 -19.89
C ASP A 78 7.09 -2.79 -19.84
N GLY A 79 6.16 -3.60 -19.29
CA GLY A 79 6.27 -5.05 -19.24
C GLY A 79 7.14 -5.58 -18.09
N ALA A 80 7.39 -4.76 -17.06
CA ALA A 80 8.09 -5.18 -15.86
C ALA A 80 7.55 -4.42 -14.65
N VAL A 81 7.53 -5.03 -13.48
CA VAL A 81 7.22 -4.40 -12.19
C VAL A 81 8.52 -3.93 -11.56
N ASP A 82 8.61 -2.63 -11.29
CA ASP A 82 9.78 -1.99 -10.68
C ASP A 82 9.50 -1.61 -9.22
N ILE A 83 10.28 -2.18 -8.31
CA ILE A 83 10.14 -2.02 -6.88
C ILE A 83 11.37 -1.31 -6.32
N LEU A 84 11.19 -0.18 -5.65
CA LEU A 84 12.25 0.44 -4.87
C LEU A 84 12.15 -0.01 -3.41
N LEU A 85 13.15 -0.74 -2.96
CA LEU A 85 13.33 -1.15 -1.56
C LEU A 85 14.28 -0.18 -0.88
N VAL A 86 13.85 0.40 0.25
CA VAL A 86 14.62 1.42 0.98
C VAL A 86 14.76 1.00 2.43
N GLY A 87 16.02 0.97 2.91
CA GLY A 87 16.32 0.87 4.33
C GLY A 87 16.68 2.24 4.88
N LYS A 88 15.90 2.70 5.84
CA LYS A 88 16.04 4.00 6.49
C LYS A 88 16.45 3.79 7.95
N ASP A 89 17.40 4.58 8.44
CA ASP A 89 17.73 4.59 9.87
C ASP A 89 16.69 5.43 10.63
N SER A 90 15.52 4.83 10.85
CA SER A 90 14.46 5.46 11.64
C SER A 90 14.48 4.92 13.07
N ARG A 91 14.26 5.81 14.03
CA ARG A 91 14.09 5.47 15.45
C ARG A 91 12.60 5.39 15.82
N THR A 92 11.81 4.84 14.92
CA THR A 92 10.36 4.69 15.08
C THR A 92 9.96 3.22 15.01
N ASP A 93 8.83 2.89 15.61
CA ASP A 93 8.20 1.59 15.49
C ASP A 93 7.50 1.41 14.12
N ALA A 94 6.89 0.24 13.88
CA ALA A 94 6.16 -0.05 12.65
C ALA A 94 4.90 0.83 12.44
N LYS A 95 4.52 1.63 13.43
CA LYS A 95 3.40 2.59 13.34
C LYS A 95 3.87 4.03 13.12
N GLY A 96 5.20 4.25 13.15
CA GLY A 96 5.81 5.57 13.06
C GLY A 96 5.91 6.30 14.39
N ASP A 97 5.61 5.66 15.52
CA ASP A 97 5.77 6.24 16.84
C ASP A 97 7.25 6.15 17.29
N PRO A 98 7.81 7.19 17.96
CA PRO A 98 9.19 7.15 18.42
C PRO A 98 9.45 5.98 19.38
N LEU A 99 10.58 5.29 19.21
CA LEU A 99 11.01 4.26 20.13
C LEU A 99 11.34 4.85 21.49
N SER A 100 11.00 4.13 22.56
CA SER A 100 11.37 4.51 23.92
C SER A 100 12.89 4.35 24.15
N ASP A 101 13.47 5.06 25.13
CA ASP A 101 14.87 4.96 25.50
C ASP A 101 15.31 3.51 25.81
N LYS A 102 14.38 2.71 26.36
CA LYS A 102 14.64 1.29 26.64
C LYS A 102 14.76 0.49 25.34
N GLU A 103 13.84 0.68 24.40
CA GLU A 103 13.89 0.00 23.10
C GLU A 103 15.12 0.40 22.30
N LEU A 104 15.50 1.69 22.34
CA LEU A 104 16.73 2.17 21.71
C LEU A 104 17.97 1.53 22.35
N ALA A 105 18.00 1.38 23.67
CA ALA A 105 19.08 0.72 24.39
C ALA A 105 19.15 -0.79 24.07
N ASP A 106 18.03 -1.48 24.04
CA ASP A 106 17.94 -2.90 23.71
C ASP A 106 18.40 -3.18 22.25
N LEU A 107 18.12 -2.26 21.34
CA LEU A 107 18.56 -2.30 19.94
C LEU A 107 19.99 -1.81 19.72
N HIS A 108 20.67 -1.29 20.76
CA HIS A 108 21.98 -0.61 20.66
C HIS A 108 21.97 0.52 19.61
N ALA A 109 20.83 1.17 19.44
CA ALA A 109 20.56 2.07 18.33
C ALA A 109 21.02 3.52 18.58
N GLY A 110 21.57 3.84 19.74
CA GLY A 110 21.95 5.20 20.10
C GLY A 110 20.77 6.15 20.28
N VAL A 111 21.06 7.41 20.53
CA VAL A 111 20.02 8.46 20.68
C VAL A 111 19.45 8.81 19.30
N ALA A 112 18.15 9.08 19.23
CA ALA A 112 17.53 9.60 18.01
C ALA A 112 18.03 11.03 17.77
N ASP A 113 18.91 11.22 16.80
CA ASP A 113 19.48 12.52 16.42
C ASP A 113 18.65 13.23 15.32
N GLY A 114 17.57 12.61 14.88
CA GLY A 114 16.65 13.16 13.88
C GLY A 114 17.16 13.05 12.44
N GLU A 115 18.31 12.45 12.20
CA GLU A 115 18.80 12.18 10.86
C GLU A 115 18.12 10.90 10.30
N GLU A 116 17.26 11.07 9.32
CA GLU A 116 16.62 9.98 8.59
C GLU A 116 17.30 9.76 7.24
N ASN A 117 18.54 9.26 7.29
CA ASN A 117 19.27 8.91 6.08
C ASN A 117 18.80 7.57 5.51
N THR A 118 18.71 7.48 4.18
CA THR A 118 18.45 6.23 3.47
C THR A 118 19.76 5.50 3.20
N ASP A 119 20.05 4.47 3.98
CA ASP A 119 21.35 3.78 3.93
C ASP A 119 21.38 2.61 2.95
N THR A 120 20.22 2.01 2.70
CA THR A 120 20.08 0.92 1.74
C THR A 120 19.01 1.30 0.72
N MET A 121 19.37 1.24 -0.56
CA MET A 121 18.44 1.45 -1.67
C MET A 121 18.68 0.38 -2.72
N MET A 122 17.64 -0.36 -3.06
CA MET A 122 17.70 -1.43 -4.05
C MET A 122 16.52 -1.32 -5.02
N LEU A 123 16.84 -1.19 -6.31
CA LEU A 123 15.86 -1.24 -7.38
C LEU A 123 15.73 -2.69 -7.86
N ILE A 124 14.53 -3.24 -7.78
CA ILE A 124 14.22 -4.61 -8.20
C ILE A 124 13.26 -4.52 -9.38
N ARG A 125 13.69 -5.07 -10.52
CA ARG A 125 12.88 -5.17 -11.73
C ARG A 125 12.45 -6.61 -11.97
N VAL A 126 11.14 -6.84 -12.03
CA VAL A 126 10.53 -8.16 -12.26
C VAL A 126 9.78 -8.14 -13.57
N PRO A 127 10.33 -8.76 -14.64
CA PRO A 127 9.65 -8.84 -15.93
C PRO A 127 8.36 -9.66 -15.87
N GLU A 128 7.30 -9.20 -16.54
CA GLU A 128 6.01 -9.89 -16.60
C GLU A 128 6.02 -11.16 -17.44
N ASP A 129 6.99 -11.29 -18.35
CA ASP A 129 7.17 -12.48 -19.20
C ASP A 129 7.72 -13.70 -18.45
N GLY A 130 7.97 -13.57 -17.13
CA GLY A 130 8.54 -14.62 -16.28
C GLY A 130 10.04 -14.83 -16.49
N SER A 131 10.75 -13.94 -17.18
CA SER A 131 12.20 -13.96 -17.26
C SER A 131 12.82 -13.57 -15.90
N ARG A 132 14.17 -13.59 -15.81
CA ARG A 132 14.88 -13.40 -14.54
C ARG A 132 14.71 -11.98 -14.01
N ALA A 133 14.31 -11.86 -12.76
CA ALA A 133 14.35 -10.60 -12.04
C ALA A 133 15.79 -10.09 -11.86
N THR A 134 15.94 -8.78 -11.87
CA THR A 134 17.22 -8.09 -11.67
C THR A 134 17.11 -7.18 -10.47
N ALA A 135 18.13 -7.18 -9.61
CA ALA A 135 18.23 -6.26 -8.48
C ALA A 135 19.51 -5.42 -8.63
N VAL A 136 19.38 -4.12 -8.48
CA VAL A 136 20.47 -3.15 -8.56
C VAL A 136 20.54 -2.37 -7.25
N SER A 137 21.66 -2.45 -6.54
CA SER A 137 21.91 -1.61 -5.37
C SER A 137 22.38 -0.22 -5.79
N ILE A 138 21.78 0.80 -5.20
CA ILE A 138 22.18 2.20 -5.36
C ILE A 138 23.03 2.57 -4.13
N PRO A 139 24.35 2.83 -4.28
CA PRO A 139 25.18 3.18 -3.14
C PRO A 139 24.71 4.47 -2.47
N ARG A 140 24.65 4.48 -1.13
CA ARG A 140 24.21 5.65 -0.35
C ARG A 140 25.00 6.94 -0.63
N ASP A 141 26.28 6.81 -0.97
CA ASP A 141 27.18 7.92 -1.26
C ASP A 141 27.19 8.33 -2.74
N THR A 142 26.27 7.79 -3.57
CA THR A 142 26.14 8.20 -4.96
C THR A 142 25.89 9.70 -5.02
N TYR A 143 26.75 10.40 -5.78
CA TYR A 143 26.62 11.84 -5.99
C TYR A 143 25.49 12.12 -6.97
N VAL A 144 24.54 12.94 -6.54
CA VAL A 144 23.37 13.32 -7.35
C VAL A 144 23.21 14.83 -7.36
N LYS A 145 22.54 15.33 -8.39
CA LYS A 145 22.15 16.74 -8.48
C LYS A 145 20.64 16.84 -8.35
N ASP A 146 20.20 17.21 -7.15
CA ASP A 146 18.79 17.47 -6.90
C ASP A 146 18.37 18.80 -7.55
N PRO A 147 17.19 18.86 -8.22
CA PRO A 147 16.71 20.07 -8.88
C PRO A 147 16.46 21.23 -7.90
N GLU A 148 16.08 20.94 -6.64
CA GLU A 148 15.70 21.93 -5.65
C GLU A 148 16.84 22.25 -4.67
N TYR A 149 17.57 21.20 -4.25
CA TYR A 149 18.58 21.32 -3.18
C TYR A 149 20.03 21.23 -3.69
N GLY A 150 20.22 21.04 -4.99
CA GLY A 150 21.54 21.05 -5.62
C GLY A 150 22.31 19.74 -5.44
N ASN A 151 23.64 19.85 -5.31
CA ASN A 151 24.51 18.70 -5.26
C ASN A 151 24.52 18.05 -3.87
N MET A 152 24.23 16.74 -3.81
CA MET A 152 24.24 16.01 -2.55
C MET A 152 24.54 14.52 -2.74
N LYS A 153 24.62 13.77 -1.66
CA LYS A 153 24.64 12.31 -1.66
C LYS A 153 23.22 11.77 -1.73
N MET A 154 23.05 10.61 -2.36
CA MET A 154 21.74 9.96 -2.53
C MET A 154 21.03 9.73 -1.21
N ASN A 155 21.75 9.35 -0.13
CA ASN A 155 21.17 9.11 1.18
C ASN A 155 20.55 10.35 1.85
N ALA A 156 20.96 11.56 1.45
CA ALA A 156 20.45 12.81 2.00
C ALA A 156 19.18 13.30 1.29
N VAL A 157 18.82 12.75 0.13
CA VAL A 157 17.70 13.23 -0.67
C VAL A 157 16.40 13.17 0.10
N PHE A 158 16.09 12.02 0.71
CA PHE A 158 14.86 11.84 1.51
C PHE A 158 14.76 12.88 2.63
N ALA A 159 15.81 12.97 3.44
CA ALA A 159 15.84 13.90 4.58
C ALA A 159 15.71 15.37 4.15
N SER A 160 16.34 15.75 3.04
CA SER A 160 16.26 17.13 2.53
C SER A 160 14.84 17.52 2.13
N HIS A 161 14.15 16.68 1.35
CA HIS A 161 12.77 16.94 0.94
C HIS A 161 11.80 16.87 2.13
N LYS A 162 11.97 15.90 3.04
CA LYS A 162 11.19 15.80 4.27
C LYS A 162 11.29 17.06 5.11
N ASN A 163 12.52 17.46 5.44
CA ASN A 163 12.77 18.58 6.35
C ASN A 163 12.27 19.91 5.75
N ALA A 164 12.49 20.13 4.47
CA ALA A 164 11.97 21.31 3.81
C ALA A 164 10.44 21.40 3.88
N LYS A 165 9.73 20.29 3.68
CA LYS A 165 8.27 20.27 3.81
C LYS A 165 7.80 20.48 5.25
N VAL A 166 8.48 19.88 6.21
CA VAL A 166 8.21 20.07 7.64
C VAL A 166 8.39 21.56 8.03
N ASP A 167 9.46 22.21 7.57
CA ASP A 167 9.74 23.61 7.86
C ASP A 167 8.70 24.53 7.22
N GLU A 168 8.30 24.27 5.97
CA GLU A 168 7.21 25.00 5.28
C GLU A 168 5.91 24.97 6.11
N LEU A 169 5.47 23.77 6.52
CA LEU A 169 4.21 23.60 7.26
C LEU A 169 4.27 24.20 8.68
N LYS A 170 5.44 24.13 9.33
CA LYS A 170 5.68 24.80 10.62
C LYS A 170 5.62 26.32 10.48
N GLN A 171 6.17 26.86 9.39
CA GLN A 171 6.10 28.28 9.10
C GLN A 171 4.64 28.72 8.87
N GLU A 172 3.85 27.96 8.11
CA GLU A 172 2.42 28.26 7.92
C GLU A 172 1.64 28.26 9.24
N ASN A 173 1.96 27.31 10.15
CA ASN A 173 1.38 27.30 11.49
C ASN A 173 1.74 28.57 12.29
N ALA A 174 3.02 28.97 12.25
CA ALA A 174 3.50 30.17 12.96
C ALA A 174 2.86 31.45 12.41
N GLU A 175 2.70 31.56 11.09
CA GLU A 175 2.02 32.68 10.46
C GLU A 175 0.53 32.75 10.83
N ALA A 176 -0.15 31.61 10.89
CA ALA A 176 -1.55 31.54 11.30
C ALA A 176 -1.71 32.02 12.77
N GLU A 177 -0.82 31.54 13.64
CA GLU A 177 -0.81 31.89 15.06
C GLU A 177 -0.52 33.40 15.28
N ALA A 178 0.44 33.95 14.53
CA ALA A 178 0.73 35.41 14.55
C ALA A 178 -0.47 36.29 14.11
N LYS A 179 -1.34 35.69 13.26
CA LYS A 179 -2.61 36.37 12.81
C LYS A 179 -3.80 36.04 13.73
N GLY A 180 -3.57 35.39 14.89
CA GLY A 180 -4.62 34.99 15.85
C GLY A 180 -5.55 33.90 15.34
N LYS A 181 -5.11 33.11 14.35
CA LYS A 181 -5.87 31.98 13.78
C LYS A 181 -5.40 30.67 14.39
N LYS A 182 -6.26 29.64 14.30
CA LYS A 182 -5.87 28.28 14.66
C LYS A 182 -4.81 27.74 13.71
N LYS A 183 -3.85 26.97 14.22
CA LYS A 183 -2.86 26.24 13.42
C LYS A 183 -3.55 25.35 12.38
N PRO A 184 -3.26 25.50 11.07
CA PRO A 184 -3.88 24.70 10.03
C PRO A 184 -3.43 23.22 10.06
N HIS A 185 -2.20 22.96 10.51
CA HIS A 185 -1.61 21.61 10.49
C HIS A 185 -1.35 21.12 11.91
N SER A 186 -1.73 19.87 12.21
CA SER A 186 -1.32 19.19 13.44
C SER A 186 0.12 18.66 13.29
N ASP A 187 0.80 18.41 14.42
CA ASP A 187 2.16 17.84 14.39
C ASP A 187 2.22 16.49 13.63
N LYS A 188 1.16 15.68 13.77
CA LYS A 188 1.03 14.42 13.04
C LYS A 188 0.86 14.62 11.52
N ASP A 189 0.11 15.64 11.11
CA ASP A 189 -0.06 15.97 9.70
C ASP A 189 1.24 16.49 9.10
N ILE A 190 1.97 17.31 9.84
CA ILE A 190 3.29 17.85 9.44
C ILE A 190 4.26 16.69 9.20
N GLU A 191 4.35 15.75 10.15
CA GLU A 191 5.24 14.59 10.03
C GLU A 191 4.84 13.72 8.84
N LYS A 192 3.55 13.41 8.69
CA LYS A 192 3.04 12.62 7.57
C LYS A 192 3.38 13.25 6.22
N GLN A 193 3.08 14.54 6.05
CA GLN A 193 3.36 15.25 4.79
C GLN A 193 4.87 15.39 4.53
N GLY A 194 5.67 15.55 5.58
CA GLY A 194 7.12 15.55 5.46
C GLY A 194 7.66 14.22 4.94
N VAL A 195 7.25 13.11 5.54
CA VAL A 195 7.63 11.76 5.09
C VAL A 195 7.20 11.51 3.64
N GLU A 196 5.99 11.92 3.28
CA GLU A 196 5.48 11.83 1.90
C GLU A 196 6.38 12.60 0.92
N ALA A 197 6.72 13.86 1.24
CA ALA A 197 7.64 14.66 0.43
C ALA A 197 9.05 14.03 0.31
N GLY A 198 9.56 13.45 1.39
CA GLY A 198 10.83 12.71 1.37
C GLY A 198 10.80 11.52 0.41
N ARG A 199 9.73 10.74 0.44
CA ARG A 199 9.52 9.60 -0.48
C ARG A 199 9.42 10.06 -1.93
N GLU A 200 8.64 11.10 -2.20
CA GLU A 200 8.49 11.67 -3.55
C GLU A 200 9.83 12.15 -4.11
N GLY A 201 10.61 12.89 -3.32
CA GLY A 201 11.94 13.35 -3.70
C GLY A 201 12.89 12.20 -4.01
N LEU A 202 12.91 11.17 -3.16
CA LEU A 202 13.75 9.99 -3.37
C LEU A 202 13.36 9.23 -4.65
N LEU A 203 12.07 9.00 -4.88
CA LEU A 203 11.56 8.33 -6.08
C LEU A 203 11.88 9.12 -7.36
N ALA A 204 11.70 10.44 -7.33
CA ALA A 204 12.05 11.32 -8.44
C ALA A 204 13.55 11.27 -8.76
N MET A 205 14.39 11.22 -7.73
CA MET A 205 15.85 11.13 -7.89
C MET A 205 16.28 9.76 -8.43
N VAL A 206 15.70 8.65 -7.93
CA VAL A 206 15.97 7.30 -8.49
C VAL A 206 15.56 7.24 -9.94
N ARG A 207 14.39 7.78 -10.30
CA ARG A 207 13.95 7.86 -11.68
C ARG A 207 14.92 8.67 -12.56
N THR A 208 15.41 9.80 -12.05
CA THR A 208 16.38 10.64 -12.77
C THR A 208 17.71 9.91 -12.97
N LEU A 209 18.16 9.17 -11.97
CA LEU A 209 19.42 8.42 -12.00
C LEU A 209 19.36 7.19 -12.92
N THR A 210 18.27 6.46 -12.90
CA THR A 210 18.14 5.15 -13.56
C THR A 210 17.34 5.17 -14.86
N GLY A 211 16.50 6.18 -15.05
CA GLY A 211 15.53 6.25 -16.15
C GLY A 211 14.31 5.32 -15.95
N VAL A 212 14.23 4.61 -14.80
CA VAL A 212 13.17 3.64 -14.50
C VAL A 212 12.06 4.31 -13.69
N SER A 213 10.80 4.08 -14.08
CA SER A 213 9.63 4.48 -13.29
C SER A 213 9.37 3.42 -12.24
N ILE A 214 9.21 3.83 -10.98
CA ILE A 214 8.99 2.93 -9.86
C ILE A 214 7.49 2.67 -9.70
N ASP A 215 7.07 1.41 -9.70
CA ASP A 215 5.67 1.00 -9.53
C ASP A 215 5.33 0.79 -8.05
N HIS A 216 6.29 0.29 -7.27
CA HIS A 216 6.12 0.01 -5.85
C HIS A 216 7.29 0.53 -5.03
N TYR A 217 6.96 0.99 -3.82
CA TYR A 217 7.91 1.46 -2.82
C TYR A 217 7.73 0.68 -1.54
N ALA A 218 8.82 0.20 -0.94
CA ALA A 218 8.84 -0.48 0.35
C ALA A 218 9.97 0.07 1.23
N GLU A 219 9.64 0.45 2.48
CA GLU A 219 10.58 0.89 3.51
C GLU A 219 10.32 0.18 4.84
#